data_d72f233034ddb1674eba50d268f6afe4
#
_entry.id   d72f233034ddb1674eba50d268f6afe4
#
_cell.length_a   1.000
_cell.length_b   1.000
_cell.length_c   1.000
_cell.angle_alpha   90.00
_cell.angle_beta   90.00
_cell.angle_gamma   90.00
#
_symmetry.space_group_name_H-M   'P 1'
#
loop_
_entity.id
_entity.type
_entity.pdbx_description
1 polymer ?
#
loop_
_entity_poly.entity_id
_entity_poly.type
_entity_poly.pdbx_seq_one_letter_code
_entity_poly.pdbx_strand_id
1 'polypeptide(L)'
;MGNYTAKAFQGFLKDPASDRKAVVKQLTEAMGGTMHSMDIVRGSYDFVVVTDVPSFDDFAAIKLVVEASGAVENLTILEAIDFGKATAKASKIGYKAPGQ
;
A
#
# COMPACT_ATOMS: atom_id res chain seq x y z
N MET A 1 -3.49 -1.17 -0.09
CA MET A 1 -4.87 -1.25 -0.59
C MET A 1 -5.68 -0.05 -0.14
N GLY A 2 -6.68 0.32 -0.88
CA GLY A 2 -7.47 1.49 -0.55
C GLY A 2 -8.73 1.61 -1.38
N ASN A 3 -9.42 2.72 -1.18
CA ASN A 3 -10.65 3.05 -1.88
C ASN A 3 -10.50 4.34 -2.66
N TYR A 4 -11.17 4.41 -3.81
CA TYR A 4 -11.32 5.64 -4.54
C TYR A 4 -12.49 6.45 -4.00
N THR A 5 -12.35 7.76 -4.02
CA THR A 5 -13.43 8.68 -3.63
C THR A 5 -14.41 8.88 -4.81
N ALA A 6 -15.57 9.47 -4.51
CA ALA A 6 -16.51 9.87 -5.55
C ALA A 6 -15.84 10.79 -6.59
N LYS A 7 -14.97 11.68 -6.14
CA LYS A 7 -14.20 12.58 -7.03
C LYS A 7 -13.35 11.78 -8.00
N ALA A 8 -12.67 10.72 -7.54
CA ALA A 8 -11.86 9.88 -8.40
C ALA A 8 -12.71 9.14 -9.43
N PHE A 9 -13.84 8.57 -9.00
CA PHE A 9 -14.76 7.89 -9.92
C PHE A 9 -15.29 8.84 -10.99
N GLN A 10 -15.62 10.07 -10.61
CA GLN A 10 -16.05 11.09 -11.60
C GLN A 10 -14.94 11.35 -12.62
N GLY A 11 -13.68 11.42 -12.18
CA GLY A 11 -12.55 11.57 -13.07
C GLY A 11 -12.38 10.40 -14.03
N PHE A 12 -12.55 9.17 -13.54
CA PHE A 12 -12.48 7.97 -14.38
C PHE A 12 -13.59 7.93 -15.43
N LEU A 13 -14.78 8.39 -15.09
CA LEU A 13 -15.89 8.46 -16.03
C LEU A 13 -15.66 9.51 -17.13
N LYS A 14 -14.97 10.60 -16.80
CA LYS A 14 -14.58 11.63 -17.77
C LYS A 14 -13.43 11.18 -18.67
N ASP A 15 -12.51 10.38 -18.13
CA ASP A 15 -11.35 9.88 -18.85
C ASP A 15 -11.20 8.38 -18.61
N PRO A 16 -11.99 7.54 -19.33
CA PRO A 16 -11.92 6.10 -19.16
C PRO A 16 -10.59 5.48 -19.57
N ALA A 17 -9.76 6.21 -20.33
CA ALA A 17 -8.44 5.77 -20.74
C ALA A 17 -7.35 6.07 -19.71
N SER A 18 -7.70 6.63 -18.56
CA SER A 18 -6.75 6.93 -17.48
C SER A 18 -6.02 5.67 -17.02
N ASP A 19 -4.69 5.71 -17.07
CA ASP A 19 -3.85 4.58 -16.66
C ASP A 19 -3.36 4.79 -15.23
N ARG A 20 -4.14 4.28 -14.27
CA ARG A 20 -3.81 4.41 -12.84
C ARG A 20 -2.59 3.60 -12.46
N LYS A 21 -2.38 2.47 -13.12
CA LYS A 21 -1.21 1.63 -12.87
C LYS A 21 0.09 2.37 -13.21
N ALA A 22 0.13 3.07 -14.33
CA ALA A 22 1.30 3.87 -14.72
C ALA A 22 1.58 4.98 -13.72
N VAL A 23 0.55 5.65 -13.21
CA VAL A 23 0.69 6.72 -12.22
C VAL A 23 1.28 6.19 -10.91
N VAL A 24 0.75 5.08 -10.40
CA VAL A 24 1.23 4.47 -9.15
C VAL A 24 2.66 3.97 -9.31
N LYS A 25 2.98 3.41 -10.47
CA LYS A 25 4.35 2.97 -10.78
C LYS A 25 5.33 4.15 -10.72
N GLN A 26 4.98 5.28 -11.31
CA GLN A 26 5.81 6.49 -11.26
C GLN A 26 6.01 7.01 -9.84
N LEU A 27 4.94 7.01 -9.03
CA LEU A 27 5.04 7.41 -7.62
C LEU A 27 6.00 6.51 -6.84
N THR A 28 5.90 5.22 -7.04
CA THR A 28 6.74 4.23 -6.37
C THR A 28 8.21 4.41 -6.78
N GLU A 29 8.47 4.56 -8.07
CA GLU A 29 9.82 4.77 -8.59
C GLU A 29 10.43 6.09 -8.09
N ALA A 30 9.62 7.13 -7.96
CA ALA A 30 10.08 8.42 -7.42
C ALA A 30 10.59 8.29 -5.98
N MET A 31 10.08 7.32 -5.21
CA MET A 31 10.56 7.02 -3.85
C MET A 31 11.69 5.98 -3.85
N GLY A 32 12.23 5.63 -5.00
CA GLY A 32 13.30 4.64 -5.11
C GLY A 32 12.82 3.20 -4.98
N GLY A 33 11.53 2.96 -5.17
CA GLY A 33 10.92 1.65 -5.03
C GLY A 33 10.57 0.98 -6.34
N THR A 34 9.97 -0.19 -6.23
CA THR A 34 9.52 -1.01 -7.36
C THR A 34 8.08 -1.44 -7.13
N MET A 35 7.23 -1.21 -8.12
CA MET A 35 5.85 -1.72 -8.10
C MET A 35 5.83 -3.11 -8.73
N HIS A 36 5.41 -4.12 -7.94
CA HIS A 36 5.31 -5.50 -8.41
C HIS A 36 3.99 -5.78 -9.11
N SER A 37 2.91 -5.25 -8.55
CA SER A 37 1.58 -5.44 -9.14
C SER A 37 0.62 -4.36 -8.67
N MET A 38 -0.40 -4.13 -9.47
CA MET A 38 -1.56 -3.33 -9.09
C MET A 38 -2.79 -3.96 -9.73
N ASP A 39 -3.77 -4.26 -8.90
CA ASP A 39 -5.05 -4.82 -9.32
C ASP A 39 -6.18 -3.93 -8.87
N ILE A 40 -7.13 -3.69 -9.76
CA ILE A 40 -8.42 -3.12 -9.41
C ILE A 40 -9.29 -4.30 -8.99
N VAL A 41 -9.86 -4.21 -7.80
CA VAL A 41 -10.57 -5.32 -7.17
C VAL A 41 -12.00 -4.94 -6.85
N ARG A 42 -12.76 -5.93 -6.48
CA ARG A 42 -14.14 -5.79 -6.04
C ARG A 42 -14.28 -6.33 -4.63
N GLY A 43 -14.89 -5.53 -3.76
CA GLY A 43 -15.07 -5.90 -2.36
C GLY A 43 -14.89 -4.71 -1.45
N SER A 44 -14.25 -4.92 -0.30
CA SER A 44 -14.04 -3.85 0.70
C SER A 44 -13.08 -2.77 0.25
N TYR A 45 -12.22 -3.09 -0.72
CA TYR A 45 -11.26 -2.17 -1.30
C TYR A 45 -11.46 -2.10 -2.81
N ASP A 46 -10.99 -1.02 -3.43
CA ASP A 46 -11.09 -0.82 -4.87
C ASP A 46 -9.82 -1.20 -5.60
N PHE A 47 -8.68 -1.14 -4.91
CA PHE A 47 -7.39 -1.50 -5.50
C PHE A 47 -6.47 -2.15 -4.48
N VAL A 48 -5.56 -2.98 -5.00
CA VAL A 48 -4.48 -3.60 -4.24
C VAL A 48 -3.19 -3.41 -5.01
N VAL A 49 -2.18 -2.86 -4.34
CA VAL A 49 -0.85 -2.63 -4.92
C VAL A 49 0.17 -3.39 -4.08
N VAL A 50 1.06 -4.11 -4.75
CA VAL A 50 2.22 -4.73 -4.10
C VAL A 50 3.47 -4.02 -4.58
N THR A 51 4.24 -3.49 -3.65
CA THR A 51 5.37 -2.64 -3.96
C THR A 51 6.46 -2.78 -2.89
N ASP A 52 7.70 -2.54 -3.30
CA ASP A 52 8.83 -2.38 -2.39
C ASP A 52 9.27 -0.93 -2.40
N VAL A 53 9.53 -0.38 -1.23
CA VAL A 53 10.16 0.93 -1.07
C VAL A 53 11.27 0.82 -0.03
N PRO A 54 12.27 1.74 -0.05
CA PRO A 54 13.43 1.63 0.83
C PRO A 54 13.10 1.70 2.33
N SER A 55 12.06 2.44 2.71
CA SER A 55 11.68 2.58 4.11
C SER A 55 10.17 2.77 4.26
N PHE A 56 9.68 2.55 5.48
CA PHE A 56 8.26 2.82 5.79
C PHE A 56 7.93 4.30 5.63
N ASP A 57 8.87 5.20 5.87
CA ASP A 57 8.66 6.64 5.68
C ASP A 57 8.30 6.98 4.23
N ASP A 58 8.84 6.23 3.26
CA ASP A 58 8.49 6.41 1.86
C ASP A 58 7.03 6.02 1.59
N PHE A 59 6.54 4.94 2.21
CA PHE A 59 5.13 4.59 2.16
C PHE A 59 4.26 5.67 2.80
N ALA A 60 4.65 6.18 3.95
CA ALA A 60 3.92 7.24 4.63
C ALA A 60 3.84 8.49 3.76
N ALA A 61 4.92 8.83 3.07
CA ALA A 61 4.93 9.97 2.15
C ALA A 61 3.95 9.76 0.98
N ILE A 62 3.94 8.57 0.39
CA ILE A 62 2.99 8.23 -0.68
C ILE A 62 1.55 8.34 -0.17
N LYS A 63 1.28 7.79 1.02
CA LYS A 63 -0.05 7.86 1.64
C LYS A 63 -0.51 9.32 1.79
N LEU A 64 0.35 10.18 2.32
CA LEU A 64 0.01 11.59 2.51
C LEU A 64 -0.31 12.28 1.18
N VAL A 65 0.48 12.03 0.15
CA VAL A 65 0.29 12.65 -1.16
C VAL A 65 -1.03 12.19 -1.81
N VAL A 66 -1.28 10.88 -1.83
CA VAL A 66 -2.47 10.36 -2.51
C VAL A 66 -3.76 10.68 -1.76
N GLU A 67 -3.74 10.65 -0.43
CA GLU A 67 -4.92 11.03 0.35
C GLU A 67 -5.18 12.54 0.28
N ALA A 68 -4.13 13.37 0.29
CA ALA A 68 -4.26 14.81 0.14
C ALA A 68 -4.84 15.22 -1.21
N SER A 69 -4.65 14.41 -2.25
CA SER A 69 -5.22 14.67 -3.58
C SER A 69 -6.75 14.61 -3.59
N GLY A 70 -7.35 13.96 -2.60
CA GLY A 70 -8.79 13.73 -2.53
C GLY A 70 -9.28 12.58 -3.43
N ALA A 71 -8.39 11.87 -4.11
CA ALA A 71 -8.75 10.77 -5.00
C ALA A 71 -8.83 9.41 -4.29
N VAL A 72 -8.10 9.27 -3.19
CA VAL A 72 -7.99 8.01 -2.44
C VAL A 72 -8.34 8.26 -0.98
N GLU A 73 -9.03 7.30 -0.40
CA GLU A 73 -9.34 7.29 1.03
C GLU A 73 -9.16 5.88 1.58
N ASN A 74 -9.13 5.76 2.89
CA ASN A 74 -9.07 4.47 3.58
C ASN A 74 -7.88 3.62 3.11
N LEU A 75 -6.72 4.27 2.92
CA LEU A 75 -5.52 3.58 2.49
C LEU A 75 -4.96 2.74 3.65
N THR A 76 -4.89 1.43 3.43
CA THR A 76 -4.37 0.46 4.38
C THR A 76 -3.05 -0.09 3.88
N ILE A 77 -2.02 0.03 4.70
CA ILE A 77 -0.68 -0.46 4.37
C ILE A 77 -0.40 -1.68 5.22
N LEU A 78 -0.04 -2.79 4.56
CA LEU A 78 0.43 -4.01 5.21
C LEU A 78 1.88 -4.22 4.80
N GLU A 79 2.74 -4.43 5.77
CA GLU A 79 4.14 -4.72 5.50
C GLU A 79 4.35 -6.23 5.56
N ALA A 80 4.90 -6.80 4.47
CA ALA A 80 5.29 -8.20 4.46
C ALA A 80 6.54 -8.38 5.32
N ILE A 81 6.55 -9.41 6.13
CA ILE A 81 7.71 -9.77 6.95
C ILE A 81 8.34 -11.07 6.46
N ASP A 82 9.63 -11.22 6.73
CA ASP A 82 10.28 -12.50 6.57
C ASP A 82 10.00 -13.33 7.83
N PHE A 83 9.06 -14.27 7.69
CA PHE A 83 8.61 -15.08 8.83
C PHE A 83 9.75 -15.94 9.40
N GLY A 84 10.63 -16.44 8.54
CA GLY A 84 11.80 -17.21 8.99
C GLY A 84 12.75 -16.40 9.86
N LYS A 85 13.04 -15.15 9.46
CA LYS A 85 13.87 -14.24 10.27
C LYS A 85 13.19 -13.87 11.57
N ALA A 86 11.88 -13.58 11.51
CA ALA A 86 11.11 -13.22 12.70
C ALA A 86 11.08 -14.36 13.71
N THR A 87 10.83 -15.59 13.27
CA THR A 87 10.81 -16.76 14.15
C THR A 87 12.18 -17.07 14.73
N ALA A 88 13.25 -16.91 13.94
CA ALA A 88 14.62 -17.09 14.42
C ALA A 88 14.97 -16.11 15.55
N LYS A 89 14.56 -14.84 15.41
CA LYS A 89 14.73 -13.84 16.47
C LYS A 89 13.83 -14.14 17.67
N ALA A 90 12.58 -14.50 17.42
CA ALA A 90 11.60 -14.78 18.47
C ALA A 90 12.03 -15.96 19.33
N SER A 91 12.65 -16.98 18.75
CA SER A 91 13.12 -18.16 19.50
C SER A 91 14.18 -17.83 20.54
N LYS A 92 14.83 -16.67 20.43
CA LYS A 92 15.85 -16.20 21.38
C LYS A 92 15.25 -15.35 22.51
N ILE A 93 13.98 -14.99 22.43
CA ILE A 93 13.30 -14.17 23.43
C ILE A 93 12.74 -15.09 24.51
N GLY A 94 13.20 -14.91 25.74
CA GLY A 94 12.63 -15.62 26.91
C GLY A 94 11.36 -14.92 27.35
N TYR A 95 10.22 -15.57 27.18
CA TYR A 95 8.93 -15.04 27.60
C TYR A 95 8.12 -16.12 28.32
N LYS A 96 7.58 -15.74 29.48
CA LYS A 96 6.62 -16.57 30.20
C LYS A 96 5.25 -15.90 30.16
N ALA A 97 4.25 -16.65 29.71
CA ALA A 97 2.88 -16.19 29.78
C ALA A 97 2.42 -15.99 31.21
N PRO A 98 1.49 -15.07 31.50
CA PRO A 98 0.93 -14.91 32.82
C PRO A 98 0.38 -16.24 33.36
N GLY A 99 0.75 -16.58 34.62
CA GLY A 99 0.32 -17.82 35.26
C GLY A 99 1.17 -19.05 34.98
N GLN A 100 2.29 -18.89 34.30
CA GLN A 100 3.22 -20.01 34.02
C GLN A 100 4.55 -19.89 34.75
#